data_0471a87c4f353c23d0dcb69e3d6fb8a7
#
_entry.id   0471a87c4f353c23d0dcb69e3d6fb8a7
#
_cell.length_a   1.000
_cell.length_b   1.000
_cell.length_c   1.000
_cell.angle_alpha   90.00
_cell.angle_beta   90.00
_cell.angle_gamma   90.00
#
_symmetry.space_group_name_H-M   'P 1'
#
loop_
_entity.id
_entity.type
_entity.pdbx_description
1 polymer ?
#
loop_
_entity_poly.entity_id
_entity_poly.type
_entity_poly.pdbx_seq_one_letter_code
_entity_poly.pdbx_strand_id
1 'polypeptide(L)'
;MERRVPTAEWQTKPRMKKRSAWIFYQQSAPTITDVLAGRRRSRDFWRHVVTNNFWNVTHLLVHFGLKLLPMDACSNFGASLGSFAMPRFHRIASNRARDTIRQLCPDMGDRDRDELFRRNCRAQGRLMTEFSVVNRLQRHPERVEVHGLDIIAEAVDRGPVILVGMHLGNWEITPTVLHGINVHAFYVPPRGRAKAWIAERVRRKAGLRFLPPGAAGVKPAIKILKDGGVVSIFCDEGFGGKIRGPFFGRKPHLEGNIGVAIRLARVTGATICPWYCLRGEGFNFVWRSLDPIRLPPEDSPGARRGEDLLLLNDVVERVIRENLDQWYFLDHALRAP
;
A
#
# COMPACT_ATOMS: atom_id res chain seq x y z
N MET A 1 31.13 -6.74 5.47
CA MET A 1 31.03 -6.32 6.89
C MET A 1 29.74 -6.89 7.42
N GLU A 2 29.79 -8.11 7.99
CA GLU A 2 28.62 -8.80 8.54
C GLU A 2 28.10 -8.04 9.76
N ARG A 3 26.93 -7.45 9.68
CA ARG A 3 26.23 -6.91 10.84
C ARG A 3 25.68 -8.06 11.67
N ARG A 4 26.38 -8.42 12.74
CA ARG A 4 25.83 -9.34 13.76
C ARG A 4 24.57 -8.71 14.36
N VAL A 5 23.44 -9.36 14.17
CA VAL A 5 22.16 -9.01 14.81
C VAL A 5 22.28 -9.33 16.30
N PRO A 6 22.04 -8.39 17.22
CA PRO A 6 22.10 -8.68 18.66
C PRO A 6 20.94 -9.61 19.04
N THR A 7 21.22 -10.88 19.22
CA THR A 7 20.23 -11.92 19.59
C THR A 7 19.65 -11.74 21.00
N ALA A 8 20.33 -11.01 21.87
CA ALA A 8 19.95 -10.88 23.28
C ALA A 8 18.76 -9.93 23.57
N GLU A 9 18.51 -8.91 22.73
CA GLU A 9 17.46 -7.93 22.99
C GLU A 9 16.02 -8.42 22.69
N TRP A 10 15.87 -9.51 21.94
CA TRP A 10 14.56 -10.04 21.61
C TRP A 10 13.94 -10.91 22.72
N GLN A 11 14.76 -11.42 23.63
CA GLN A 11 14.34 -12.36 24.66
C GLN A 11 13.82 -11.73 25.97
N THR A 12 14.03 -10.43 26.19
CA THR A 12 13.77 -9.77 27.48
C THR A 12 12.68 -8.69 27.42
N LYS A 13 11.60 -8.85 26.66
CA LYS A 13 10.49 -7.91 26.79
C LYS A 13 9.48 -8.37 27.84
N PRO A 14 9.13 -7.49 28.82
CA PRO A 14 8.02 -7.75 29.73
C PRO A 14 6.75 -8.03 28.92
N ARG A 15 5.87 -8.91 29.45
CA ARG A 15 4.56 -9.24 28.85
C ARG A 15 3.88 -7.96 28.33
N MET A 16 3.97 -7.73 27.03
CA MET A 16 3.24 -6.62 26.40
C MET A 16 1.77 -6.81 26.70
N LYS A 17 1.12 -5.77 27.26
CA LYS A 17 -0.35 -5.68 27.29
C LYS A 17 -0.86 -6.11 25.93
N LYS A 18 -1.79 -7.09 25.88
CA LYS A 18 -2.44 -7.52 24.64
C LYS A 18 -2.97 -6.24 23.95
N ARG A 19 -2.27 -5.72 22.96
CA ARG A 19 -2.79 -4.64 22.14
C ARG A 19 -4.04 -5.18 21.46
N SER A 20 -5.16 -4.49 21.58
CA SER A 20 -6.37 -4.83 20.85
C SER A 20 -6.01 -4.84 19.35
N ALA A 21 -6.27 -5.98 18.69
CA ALA A 21 -6.09 -6.07 17.26
C ALA A 21 -6.87 -4.94 16.59
N TRP A 22 -6.25 -4.26 15.60
CA TRP A 22 -6.95 -3.21 14.87
C TRP A 22 -8.19 -3.78 14.19
N ILE A 23 -9.36 -3.25 14.53
CA ILE A 23 -10.64 -3.62 13.96
C ILE A 23 -11.13 -2.43 13.14
N PHE A 24 -11.44 -2.69 11.88
CA PHE A 24 -12.05 -1.69 11.01
C PHE A 24 -13.55 -1.59 11.32
N TYR A 25 -13.97 -0.43 11.79
CA TYR A 25 -15.38 -0.11 11.97
C TYR A 25 -15.85 0.81 10.85
N GLN A 26 -16.75 0.31 10.01
CA GLN A 26 -17.48 1.16 9.08
C GLN A 26 -18.61 1.85 9.84
N GLN A 27 -18.52 3.17 10.01
CA GLN A 27 -19.61 3.92 10.65
C GLN A 27 -20.85 3.88 9.76
N SER A 28 -21.99 3.50 10.33
CA SER A 28 -23.29 3.61 9.67
C SER A 28 -23.63 5.09 9.36
N ALA A 29 -24.31 5.30 8.25
CA ALA A 29 -24.80 6.64 7.91
C ALA A 29 -25.78 7.12 9.00
N PRO A 30 -25.67 8.37 9.47
CA PRO A 30 -26.62 8.93 10.43
C PRO A 30 -28.00 9.07 9.76
N THR A 31 -29.04 8.62 10.46
CA THR A 31 -30.42 8.73 10.00
C THR A 31 -31.15 9.85 10.76
N ILE A 32 -32.27 10.32 10.23
CA ILE A 32 -33.10 11.32 10.93
C ILE A 32 -33.65 10.74 12.22
N THR A 33 -33.96 9.45 12.25
CA THR A 33 -34.43 8.74 13.45
C THR A 33 -33.36 8.68 14.55
N ASP A 34 -32.06 8.62 14.18
CA ASP A 34 -30.96 8.70 15.15
C ASP A 34 -30.85 10.09 15.77
N VAL A 35 -31.17 11.14 15.01
CA VAL A 35 -31.18 12.52 15.51
C VAL A 35 -32.36 12.71 16.46
N LEU A 36 -33.57 12.30 16.05
CA LEU A 36 -34.78 12.41 16.87
C LEU A 36 -34.68 11.60 18.17
N ALA A 37 -34.01 10.46 18.13
CA ALA A 37 -33.76 9.63 19.31
C ALA A 37 -32.55 10.09 20.15
N GLY A 38 -31.93 11.23 19.85
CA GLY A 38 -30.77 11.76 20.57
C GLY A 38 -29.47 10.94 20.42
N ARG A 39 -29.44 9.91 19.57
CA ARG A 39 -28.26 9.04 19.35
C ARG A 39 -27.18 9.71 18.50
N ARG A 40 -27.53 10.69 17.67
CA ARG A 40 -26.64 11.43 16.78
C ARG A 40 -26.95 12.92 16.81
N ARG A 41 -25.94 13.77 16.59
CA ARG A 41 -26.12 15.22 16.49
C ARG A 41 -26.76 15.58 15.15
N SER A 42 -27.67 16.53 15.13
CA SER A 42 -28.27 17.10 13.91
C SER A 42 -27.21 17.56 12.90
N ARG A 43 -26.12 18.18 13.38
CA ARG A 43 -24.97 18.58 12.55
C ARG A 43 -24.35 17.40 11.77
N ASP A 44 -24.25 16.21 12.35
CA ASP A 44 -23.65 15.05 11.69
C ASP A 44 -24.56 14.50 10.61
N PHE A 45 -25.88 14.57 10.81
CA PHE A 45 -26.89 14.25 9.79
C PHE A 45 -26.79 15.19 8.59
N TRP A 46 -26.83 16.51 8.83
CA TRP A 46 -26.76 17.49 7.74
C TRP A 46 -25.41 17.45 7.01
N ARG A 47 -24.30 17.25 7.72
CA ARG A 47 -23.00 17.01 7.10
C ARG A 47 -23.06 15.79 6.17
N HIS A 48 -23.71 14.71 6.59
CA HIS A 48 -23.84 13.50 5.77
C HIS A 48 -24.71 13.74 4.53
N VAL A 49 -25.88 14.33 4.71
CA VAL A 49 -26.87 14.53 3.64
C VAL A 49 -26.44 15.59 2.63
N VAL A 50 -25.85 16.68 3.08
CA VAL A 50 -25.46 17.80 2.19
C VAL A 50 -23.99 17.68 1.78
N THR A 51 -23.06 17.87 2.74
CA THR A 51 -21.63 18.00 2.43
C THR A 51 -21.04 16.71 1.84
N ASN A 52 -21.31 15.57 2.49
CA ASN A 52 -20.77 14.30 2.01
C ASN A 52 -21.36 13.89 0.66
N ASN A 53 -22.65 14.16 0.40
CA ASN A 53 -23.24 13.86 -0.89
C ASN A 53 -22.74 14.79 -1.99
N PHE A 54 -22.56 16.07 -1.71
CA PHE A 54 -21.90 16.99 -2.65
C PHE A 54 -20.52 16.44 -3.06
N TRP A 55 -19.67 16.07 -2.09
CA TRP A 55 -18.37 15.49 -2.40
C TRP A 55 -18.47 14.12 -3.10
N ASN A 56 -19.46 13.30 -2.78
CA ASN A 56 -19.68 12.04 -3.49
C ASN A 56 -19.99 12.27 -4.97
N VAL A 57 -20.89 13.20 -5.27
CA VAL A 57 -21.23 13.57 -6.66
C VAL A 57 -20.01 14.14 -7.37
N THR A 58 -19.26 15.05 -6.73
CA THR A 58 -18.04 15.62 -7.30
C THR A 58 -17.01 14.53 -7.63
N HIS A 59 -16.78 13.58 -6.73
CA HIS A 59 -15.85 12.48 -7.00
C HIS A 59 -16.30 11.59 -8.17
N LEU A 60 -17.60 11.33 -8.30
CA LEU A 60 -18.14 10.58 -9.44
C LEU A 60 -17.96 11.37 -10.75
N LEU A 61 -18.30 12.65 -10.77
CA LEU A 61 -18.13 13.51 -11.95
C LEU A 61 -16.66 13.57 -12.39
N VAL A 62 -15.74 13.79 -11.45
CA VAL A 62 -14.29 13.78 -11.74
C VAL A 62 -13.86 12.43 -12.28
N HIS A 63 -14.26 11.32 -11.64
CA HIS A 63 -13.89 9.98 -12.09
C HIS A 63 -14.40 9.68 -13.51
N PHE A 64 -15.65 9.99 -13.80
CA PHE A 64 -16.21 9.78 -15.14
C PHE A 64 -15.66 10.77 -16.16
N GLY A 65 -15.44 12.03 -15.77
CA GLY A 65 -14.80 13.03 -16.64
C GLY A 65 -13.37 12.63 -17.03
N LEU A 66 -12.56 12.16 -16.08
CA LEU A 66 -11.21 11.65 -16.36
C LEU A 66 -11.23 10.44 -17.33
N LYS A 67 -12.28 9.64 -17.31
CA LYS A 67 -12.45 8.54 -18.29
C LYS A 67 -12.67 9.00 -19.72
N LEU A 68 -12.97 10.25 -19.97
CA LEU A 68 -13.07 10.77 -21.33
C LEU A 68 -11.70 11.12 -21.92
N LEU A 69 -10.68 11.30 -21.07
CA LEU A 69 -9.35 11.66 -21.53
C LEU A 69 -8.58 10.44 -22.05
N PRO A 70 -7.68 10.61 -23.05
CA PRO A 70 -6.63 9.65 -23.36
C PRO A 70 -5.77 9.38 -22.13
N MET A 71 -5.18 8.18 -22.02
CA MET A 71 -4.40 7.76 -20.83
C MET A 71 -3.24 8.71 -20.51
N ASP A 72 -2.47 9.09 -21.51
CA ASP A 72 -1.33 10.01 -21.34
C ASP A 72 -1.78 11.43 -20.95
N ALA A 73 -2.87 11.92 -21.53
CA ALA A 73 -3.46 13.21 -21.15
C ALA A 73 -3.96 13.20 -19.70
N CYS A 74 -4.63 12.12 -19.29
CA CYS A 74 -5.09 11.92 -17.91
C CYS A 74 -3.91 11.90 -16.92
N SER A 75 -2.84 11.18 -17.25
CA SER A 75 -1.62 11.09 -16.48
C SER A 75 -0.92 12.45 -16.37
N ASN A 76 -0.74 13.16 -17.49
CA ASN A 76 -0.07 14.47 -17.52
C ASN A 76 -0.87 15.55 -16.78
N PHE A 77 -2.19 15.53 -16.89
CA PHE A 77 -3.08 16.38 -16.10
C PHE A 77 -2.85 16.13 -14.60
N GLY A 78 -2.79 14.85 -14.19
CA GLY A 78 -2.48 14.48 -12.81
C GLY A 78 -1.12 15.00 -12.35
N ALA A 79 -0.08 14.88 -13.17
CA ALA A 79 1.26 15.39 -12.86
C ALA A 79 1.25 16.91 -12.60
N SER A 80 0.58 17.65 -13.47
CA SER A 80 0.45 19.11 -13.35
C SER A 80 -0.33 19.50 -12.09
N LEU A 81 -1.45 18.81 -11.85
CA LEU A 81 -2.27 19.02 -10.65
C LEU A 81 -1.48 18.70 -9.36
N GLY A 82 -0.74 17.60 -9.31
CA GLY A 82 0.08 17.22 -8.16
C GLY A 82 1.18 18.23 -7.88
N SER A 83 1.90 18.69 -8.92
CA SER A 83 2.93 19.72 -8.81
C SER A 83 2.39 21.05 -8.28
N PHE A 84 1.16 21.40 -8.66
CA PHE A 84 0.52 22.64 -8.22
C PHE A 84 -0.10 22.51 -6.83
N ALA A 85 -0.90 21.47 -6.61
CA ALA A 85 -1.76 21.35 -5.45
C ALA A 85 -1.00 20.91 -4.19
N MET A 86 -0.05 19.97 -4.31
CA MET A 86 0.66 19.45 -3.14
C MET A 86 1.38 20.54 -2.35
N PRO A 87 2.25 21.38 -2.94
CA PRO A 87 2.94 22.42 -2.17
C PRO A 87 2.03 23.51 -1.64
N ARG A 88 0.89 23.79 -2.27
CA ARG A 88 -0.01 24.90 -1.93
C ARG A 88 -1.08 24.53 -0.93
N PHE A 89 -1.73 23.39 -1.11
CA PHE A 89 -2.91 23.00 -0.33
C PHE A 89 -2.62 21.89 0.68
N HIS A 90 -1.50 21.15 0.52
CA HIS A 90 -1.11 20.05 1.41
C HIS A 90 0.22 20.36 2.12
N ARG A 91 0.36 21.55 2.68
CA ARG A 91 1.61 22.04 3.29
C ARG A 91 2.19 21.10 4.33
N ILE A 92 1.36 20.51 5.19
CA ILE A 92 1.82 19.58 6.23
C ILE A 92 2.44 18.33 5.62
N ALA A 93 1.79 17.74 4.61
CA ALA A 93 2.31 16.59 3.88
C ALA A 93 3.60 16.95 3.13
N SER A 94 3.62 18.09 2.46
CA SER A 94 4.79 18.58 1.72
C SER A 94 6.00 18.83 2.63
N ASN A 95 5.81 19.41 3.81
CA ASN A 95 6.90 19.63 4.76
C ASN A 95 7.43 18.28 5.29
N ARG A 96 6.54 17.33 5.61
CA ARG A 96 6.94 15.98 6.04
C ARG A 96 7.74 15.26 4.96
N ALA A 97 7.31 15.35 3.68
CA ALA A 97 8.04 14.75 2.57
C ALA A 97 9.45 15.33 2.44
N ARG A 98 9.60 16.66 2.54
CA ARG A 98 10.90 17.33 2.53
C ARG A 98 11.77 16.92 3.72
N ASP A 99 11.19 16.79 4.92
CA ASP A 99 11.90 16.33 6.11
C ASP A 99 12.35 14.88 5.97
N THR A 100 11.49 14.01 5.42
CA THR A 100 11.83 12.61 5.14
C THR A 100 12.97 12.52 4.12
N ILE A 101 12.94 13.32 3.05
CA ILE A 101 14.03 13.36 2.05
C ILE A 101 15.34 13.80 2.72
N ARG A 102 15.34 14.84 3.56
CA ARG A 102 16.56 15.28 4.27
C ARG A 102 17.13 14.18 5.17
N GLN A 103 16.25 13.42 5.84
CA GLN A 103 16.67 12.33 6.73
C GLN A 103 17.23 11.13 5.95
N LEU A 104 16.63 10.78 4.81
CA LEU A 104 17.01 9.60 4.03
C LEU A 104 18.17 9.86 3.07
N CYS A 105 18.35 11.11 2.67
CA CYS A 105 19.36 11.54 1.71
C CYS A 105 20.20 12.70 2.29
N PRO A 106 20.95 12.48 3.39
CA PRO A 106 21.70 13.57 4.06
C PRO A 106 22.77 14.18 3.18
N ASP A 107 23.39 13.40 2.31
CA ASP A 107 24.49 13.83 1.43
C ASP A 107 24.00 14.45 0.11
N MET A 108 22.70 14.44 -0.16
CA MET A 108 22.12 15.02 -1.38
C MET A 108 22.04 16.54 -1.26
N GLY A 109 22.41 17.27 -2.33
CA GLY A 109 22.30 18.71 -2.40
C GLY A 109 20.84 19.21 -2.35
N ASP A 110 20.64 20.45 -1.91
CA ASP A 110 19.28 21.01 -1.74
C ASP A 110 18.51 21.08 -3.07
N ARG A 111 19.19 21.37 -4.18
CA ARG A 111 18.58 21.38 -5.50
C ARG A 111 18.02 20.00 -5.89
N ASP A 112 18.79 18.96 -5.63
CA ASP A 112 18.40 17.59 -5.98
C ASP A 112 17.29 17.07 -5.05
N ARG A 113 17.31 17.46 -3.76
CA ARG A 113 16.21 17.19 -2.82
C ARG A 113 14.92 17.84 -3.26
N ASP A 114 14.98 19.10 -3.73
CA ASP A 114 13.83 19.81 -4.26
C ASP A 114 13.31 19.18 -5.55
N GLU A 115 14.19 18.69 -6.41
CA GLU A 115 13.79 17.98 -7.63
C GLU A 115 13.15 16.63 -7.30
N LEU A 116 13.71 15.87 -6.34
CA LEU A 116 13.11 14.62 -5.86
C LEU A 116 11.71 14.88 -5.30
N PHE A 117 11.54 15.92 -4.48
CA PHE A 117 10.22 16.31 -3.96
C PHE A 117 9.23 16.66 -5.09
N ARG A 118 9.67 17.44 -6.11
CA ARG A 118 8.83 17.79 -7.27
C ARG A 118 8.42 16.56 -8.05
N ARG A 119 9.34 15.62 -8.29
CA ARG A 119 9.04 14.35 -8.97
C ARG A 119 8.02 13.54 -8.17
N ASN A 120 8.16 13.47 -6.85
CA ASN A 120 7.17 12.80 -5.99
C ASN A 120 5.79 13.46 -6.09
N CYS A 121 5.69 14.80 -6.03
CA CYS A 121 4.42 15.50 -6.21
C CYS A 121 3.74 15.14 -7.55
N ARG A 122 4.52 15.05 -8.63
CA ARG A 122 4.03 14.64 -9.95
C ARG A 122 3.54 13.19 -9.93
N ALA A 123 4.30 12.27 -9.33
CA ALA A 123 3.94 10.86 -9.22
C ALA A 123 2.62 10.67 -8.44
N GLN A 124 2.47 11.37 -7.30
CA GLN A 124 1.24 11.37 -6.50
C GLN A 124 0.02 11.87 -7.30
N GLY A 125 0.18 12.97 -8.01
CA GLY A 125 -0.88 13.53 -8.83
C GLY A 125 -1.29 12.59 -9.98
N ARG A 126 -0.32 11.98 -10.68
CA ARG A 126 -0.56 10.99 -11.72
C ARG A 126 -1.38 9.82 -11.18
N LEU A 127 -0.95 9.22 -10.07
CA LEU A 127 -1.64 8.10 -9.43
C LEU A 127 -3.12 8.39 -9.19
N MET A 128 -3.44 9.59 -8.69
CA MET A 128 -4.82 9.98 -8.37
C MET A 128 -5.73 10.03 -9.61
N THR A 129 -5.25 10.54 -10.73
CA THR A 129 -6.05 10.65 -11.95
C THR A 129 -6.09 9.36 -12.75
N GLU A 130 -4.96 8.66 -12.85
CA GLU A 130 -4.80 7.40 -13.57
C GLU A 130 -5.68 6.28 -13.05
N PHE A 131 -6.01 6.32 -11.75
CA PHE A 131 -6.94 5.35 -11.15
C PHE A 131 -8.27 5.25 -11.92
N SER A 132 -8.68 6.33 -12.57
CA SER A 132 -9.91 6.35 -13.38
C SER A 132 -9.78 5.58 -14.71
N VAL A 133 -8.58 5.47 -15.26
CA VAL A 133 -8.31 4.89 -16.59
C VAL A 133 -7.45 3.63 -16.56
N VAL A 134 -6.95 3.23 -15.39
CA VAL A 134 -5.98 2.12 -15.22
C VAL A 134 -6.43 0.81 -15.85
N ASN A 135 -7.71 0.49 -15.81
CA ASN A 135 -8.25 -0.74 -16.41
C ASN A 135 -8.18 -0.76 -17.94
N ARG A 136 -7.81 0.34 -18.59
CA ARG A 136 -7.56 0.35 -20.05
C ARG A 136 -6.28 -0.40 -20.40
N LEU A 137 -5.34 -0.52 -19.47
CA LEU A 137 -4.10 -1.29 -19.65
C LEU A 137 -4.36 -2.76 -20.02
N GLN A 138 -5.51 -3.32 -19.68
CA GLN A 138 -5.90 -4.67 -20.13
C GLN A 138 -5.96 -4.79 -21.66
N ARG A 139 -6.16 -3.67 -22.37
CA ARG A 139 -6.18 -3.59 -23.85
C ARG A 139 -4.88 -3.02 -24.43
N HIS A 140 -3.95 -2.64 -23.57
CA HIS A 140 -2.68 -2.01 -23.92
C HIS A 140 -1.54 -2.63 -23.12
N PRO A 141 -1.33 -3.97 -23.23
CA PRO A 141 -0.28 -4.68 -22.50
C PRO A 141 1.13 -4.17 -22.82
N GLU A 142 1.32 -3.64 -24.02
CA GLU A 142 2.57 -3.04 -24.48
C GLU A 142 3.07 -1.87 -23.62
N ARG A 143 2.18 -1.29 -22.82
CA ARG A 143 2.51 -0.20 -21.90
C ARG A 143 3.06 -0.65 -20.55
N VAL A 144 3.14 -1.96 -20.34
CA VAL A 144 3.66 -2.54 -19.11
C VAL A 144 4.77 -3.52 -19.43
N GLU A 145 6.00 -3.14 -19.15
CA GLU A 145 7.14 -4.04 -19.16
C GLU A 145 7.10 -4.91 -17.91
N VAL A 146 7.09 -6.23 -18.07
CA VAL A 146 6.90 -7.18 -16.97
C VAL A 146 8.13 -8.06 -16.80
N HIS A 147 8.68 -8.09 -15.59
CA HIS A 147 9.83 -8.92 -15.23
C HIS A 147 9.49 -9.84 -14.05
N GLY A 148 9.88 -11.12 -14.15
CA GLY A 148 9.76 -12.08 -13.07
C GLY A 148 8.33 -12.54 -12.79
N LEU A 149 7.41 -12.47 -13.78
CA LEU A 149 6.09 -13.08 -13.66
C LEU A 149 6.17 -14.61 -13.57
N ASP A 150 7.11 -15.19 -14.27
CA ASP A 150 7.48 -16.61 -14.23
C ASP A 150 7.89 -17.05 -12.82
N ILE A 151 8.61 -16.22 -12.08
CA ILE A 151 8.99 -16.47 -10.67
C ILE A 151 7.74 -16.65 -9.80
N ILE A 152 6.72 -15.81 -10.00
CA ILE A 152 5.45 -15.94 -9.27
C ILE A 152 4.68 -17.17 -9.72
N ALA A 153 4.59 -17.45 -11.03
CA ALA A 153 3.91 -18.62 -11.56
C ALA A 153 4.51 -19.89 -10.98
N GLU A 154 5.84 -20.04 -11.02
CA GLU A 154 6.53 -21.18 -10.41
C GLU A 154 6.30 -21.29 -8.90
N ALA A 155 6.24 -20.16 -8.18
CA ALA A 155 5.97 -20.18 -6.74
C ALA A 155 4.54 -20.66 -6.45
N VAL A 156 3.56 -20.26 -7.27
CA VAL A 156 2.15 -20.67 -7.17
C VAL A 156 2.00 -22.17 -7.46
N ASP A 157 2.70 -22.69 -8.46
CA ASP A 157 2.68 -24.12 -8.78
C ASP A 157 3.29 -25.00 -7.67
N ARG A 158 4.22 -24.44 -6.90
CA ARG A 158 4.88 -25.12 -5.76
C ARG A 158 4.09 -25.05 -4.46
N GLY A 159 3.12 -24.17 -4.32
CA GLY A 159 2.31 -24.04 -3.11
C GLY A 159 1.79 -22.64 -2.83
N PRO A 160 1.41 -22.36 -1.57
CA PRO A 160 0.83 -21.06 -1.20
C PRO A 160 1.81 -19.90 -1.35
N VAL A 161 1.29 -18.75 -1.80
CA VAL A 161 2.09 -17.56 -2.06
C VAL A 161 1.55 -16.33 -1.34
N ILE A 162 2.44 -15.56 -0.74
CA ILE A 162 2.17 -14.22 -0.23
C ILE A 162 2.86 -13.22 -1.14
N LEU A 163 2.09 -12.46 -1.90
CA LEU A 163 2.56 -11.35 -2.71
C LEU A 163 2.75 -10.12 -1.80
N VAL A 164 3.99 -9.69 -1.61
CA VAL A 164 4.31 -8.50 -0.82
C VAL A 164 4.53 -7.31 -1.73
N GLY A 165 3.56 -6.41 -1.75
CA GLY A 165 3.61 -5.20 -2.56
C GLY A 165 4.21 -3.99 -1.86
N MET A 166 4.69 -3.05 -2.66
CA MET A 166 5.14 -1.73 -2.24
C MET A 166 4.33 -0.66 -2.98
N HIS A 167 3.98 0.43 -2.27
CA HIS A 167 3.22 1.54 -2.85
C HIS A 167 4.16 2.46 -3.67
N LEU A 168 4.68 1.92 -4.78
CA LEU A 168 5.54 2.61 -5.73
C LEU A 168 4.84 2.79 -7.08
N GLY A 169 5.12 3.87 -7.76
CA GLY A 169 4.62 4.17 -9.09
C GLY A 169 3.09 4.15 -9.19
N ASN A 170 2.56 3.17 -9.93
CA ASN A 170 1.12 2.91 -9.97
C ASN A 170 0.84 1.41 -9.74
N TRP A 171 0.83 0.99 -8.50
CA TRP A 171 0.55 -0.40 -8.09
C TRP A 171 -0.84 -0.92 -8.48
N GLU A 172 -1.76 -0.04 -8.88
CA GLU A 172 -3.12 -0.43 -9.31
C GLU A 172 -3.12 -1.17 -10.66
N ILE A 173 -1.99 -1.20 -11.37
CA ILE A 173 -1.83 -1.99 -12.59
C ILE A 173 -1.62 -3.48 -12.31
N THR A 174 -1.15 -3.84 -11.13
CA THR A 174 -0.75 -5.20 -10.76
C THR A 174 -1.83 -6.26 -11.02
N PRO A 175 -3.13 -6.01 -10.76
CA PRO A 175 -4.15 -6.99 -11.11
C PRO A 175 -4.24 -7.29 -12.62
N THR A 176 -3.83 -6.34 -13.48
CA THR A 176 -3.73 -6.57 -14.93
C THR A 176 -2.55 -7.48 -15.27
N VAL A 177 -1.40 -7.29 -14.60
CA VAL A 177 -0.20 -8.12 -14.78
C VAL A 177 -0.45 -9.55 -14.29
N LEU A 178 -1.09 -9.68 -13.13
CA LEU A 178 -1.39 -10.98 -12.50
C LEU A 178 -2.68 -11.62 -13.04
N HIS A 179 -3.10 -11.24 -14.25
CA HIS A 179 -4.29 -11.85 -14.87
C HIS A 179 -4.15 -13.38 -14.95
N GLY A 180 -5.18 -14.09 -14.53
CA GLY A 180 -5.18 -15.54 -14.44
C GLY A 180 -4.78 -16.10 -13.06
N ILE A 181 -4.16 -15.33 -12.20
CA ILE A 181 -3.87 -15.70 -10.81
C ILE A 181 -4.98 -15.21 -9.89
N ASN A 182 -5.57 -16.10 -9.10
CA ASN A 182 -6.62 -15.75 -8.15
C ASN A 182 -6.05 -15.05 -6.90
N VAL A 183 -5.82 -13.73 -6.98
CA VAL A 183 -5.23 -12.96 -5.88
C VAL A 183 -6.29 -12.45 -4.92
N HIS A 184 -6.09 -12.71 -3.63
CA HIS A 184 -6.89 -12.17 -2.53
C HIS A 184 -6.11 -11.10 -1.78
N ALA A 185 -6.53 -9.84 -1.87
CA ALA A 185 -5.80 -8.71 -1.30
C ALA A 185 -6.46 -8.17 -0.03
N PHE A 186 -5.67 -7.90 0.99
CA PHE A 186 -6.14 -7.09 2.12
C PHE A 186 -6.54 -5.70 1.64
N TYR A 187 -7.77 -5.30 1.93
CA TYR A 187 -8.33 -4.06 1.41
C TYR A 187 -8.96 -3.21 2.49
N VAL A 188 -8.50 -1.96 2.60
CA VAL A 188 -9.13 -0.93 3.44
C VAL A 188 -9.93 0.00 2.52
N PRO A 189 -11.26 0.02 2.60
CA PRO A 189 -12.07 0.93 1.80
C PRO A 189 -11.72 2.39 2.10
N PRO A 190 -11.54 3.26 1.09
CA PRO A 190 -11.32 4.67 1.33
C PRO A 190 -12.55 5.32 1.96
N ARG A 191 -12.33 6.40 2.71
CA ARG A 191 -13.42 7.16 3.33
C ARG A 191 -14.28 7.83 2.26
N GLY A 192 -15.59 7.76 2.42
CA GLY A 192 -16.58 8.32 1.48
C GLY A 192 -17.15 7.27 0.52
N ARG A 193 -18.49 7.27 0.39
CA ARG A 193 -19.23 6.25 -0.37
C ARG A 193 -18.80 6.17 -1.84
N ALA A 194 -18.68 7.32 -2.51
CA ALA A 194 -18.28 7.35 -3.91
C ALA A 194 -16.86 6.84 -4.12
N LYS A 195 -15.90 7.24 -3.28
CA LYS A 195 -14.51 6.75 -3.34
C LYS A 195 -14.44 5.25 -3.12
N ALA A 196 -15.16 4.73 -2.11
CA ALA A 196 -15.21 3.29 -1.84
C ALA A 196 -15.81 2.52 -3.01
N TRP A 197 -16.92 3.00 -3.56
CA TRP A 197 -17.58 2.39 -4.72
C TRP A 197 -16.67 2.40 -5.96
N ILE A 198 -16.02 3.54 -6.26
CA ILE A 198 -15.09 3.65 -7.38
C ILE A 198 -13.93 2.67 -7.21
N ALA A 199 -13.30 2.65 -6.02
CA ALA A 199 -12.16 1.80 -5.74
C ALA A 199 -12.50 0.32 -5.85
N GLU A 200 -13.63 -0.10 -5.27
CA GLU A 200 -14.11 -1.46 -5.35
C GLU A 200 -14.40 -1.87 -6.81
N ARG A 201 -15.12 -1.02 -7.55
CA ARG A 201 -15.48 -1.30 -8.94
C ARG A 201 -14.26 -1.42 -9.86
N VAL A 202 -13.29 -0.51 -9.72
CA VAL A 202 -12.07 -0.52 -10.54
C VAL A 202 -11.26 -1.79 -10.28
N ARG A 203 -11.04 -2.14 -9.02
CA ARG A 203 -10.23 -3.29 -8.61
C ARG A 203 -10.91 -4.63 -8.89
N ARG A 204 -12.24 -4.75 -8.66
CA ARG A 204 -12.99 -5.97 -9.01
C ARG A 204 -12.99 -6.20 -10.52
N LYS A 205 -13.12 -5.13 -11.33
CA LYS A 205 -13.03 -5.24 -12.79
C LYS A 205 -11.66 -5.73 -13.25
N ALA A 206 -10.61 -5.44 -12.49
CA ALA A 206 -9.26 -5.94 -12.73
C ALA A 206 -9.02 -7.38 -12.21
N GLY A 207 -10.03 -8.02 -11.60
CA GLY A 207 -9.96 -9.42 -11.14
C GLY A 207 -9.57 -9.59 -9.67
N LEU A 208 -9.40 -8.49 -8.90
CA LEU A 208 -9.00 -8.58 -7.50
C LEU A 208 -10.14 -9.07 -6.59
N ARG A 209 -9.82 -9.98 -5.68
CA ARG A 209 -10.70 -10.43 -4.59
C ARG A 209 -10.27 -9.77 -3.29
N PHE A 210 -11.23 -9.40 -2.43
CA PHE A 210 -10.92 -8.65 -1.23
C PHE A 210 -10.99 -9.50 0.02
N LEU A 211 -9.98 -9.33 0.87
CA LEU A 211 -9.99 -9.75 2.26
C LEU A 211 -10.37 -8.58 3.16
N PRO A 212 -11.11 -8.84 4.25
CA PRO A 212 -11.40 -7.81 5.24
C PRO A 212 -10.11 -7.19 5.79
N PRO A 213 -10.12 -5.89 6.10
CA PRO A 213 -8.95 -5.23 6.67
C PRO A 213 -8.71 -5.63 8.13
N GLY A 214 -7.45 -5.56 8.55
CA GLY A 214 -7.04 -5.82 9.93
C GLY A 214 -7.20 -7.28 10.36
N ALA A 215 -7.50 -7.49 11.65
CA ALA A 215 -7.59 -8.82 12.24
C ALA A 215 -8.66 -9.72 11.62
N ALA A 216 -9.74 -9.13 11.09
CA ALA A 216 -10.82 -9.88 10.46
C ALA A 216 -10.39 -10.63 9.19
N GLY A 217 -9.37 -10.12 8.48
CA GLY A 217 -8.83 -10.73 7.26
C GLY A 217 -7.82 -11.84 7.52
N VAL A 218 -7.26 -11.96 8.72
CA VAL A 218 -6.17 -12.91 9.00
C VAL A 218 -6.63 -14.37 8.91
N LYS A 219 -7.76 -14.72 9.52
CA LYS A 219 -8.29 -16.10 9.44
C LYS A 219 -8.65 -16.53 8.01
N PRO A 220 -9.39 -15.72 7.22
CA PRO A 220 -9.60 -16.01 5.80
C PRO A 220 -8.29 -16.14 5.01
N ALA A 221 -7.31 -15.27 5.25
CA ALA A 221 -6.00 -15.35 4.57
C ALA A 221 -5.29 -16.68 4.86
N ILE A 222 -5.26 -17.12 6.13
CA ILE A 222 -4.68 -18.40 6.52
C ILE A 222 -5.39 -19.56 5.80
N LYS A 223 -6.74 -19.53 5.71
CA LYS A 223 -7.49 -20.56 5.01
C LYS A 223 -7.09 -20.61 3.53
N ILE A 224 -7.11 -19.47 2.83
CA ILE A 224 -6.73 -19.39 1.42
C ILE A 224 -5.32 -19.93 1.18
N LEU A 225 -4.36 -19.53 2.01
CA LEU A 225 -2.98 -20.01 1.90
C LEU A 225 -2.85 -21.51 2.17
N LYS A 226 -3.57 -22.04 3.18
CA LYS A 226 -3.57 -23.49 3.44
C LYS A 226 -4.20 -24.31 2.31
N ASP A 227 -5.13 -23.69 1.57
CA ASP A 227 -5.74 -24.27 0.37
C ASP A 227 -4.87 -24.07 -0.89
N GLY A 228 -3.59 -23.65 -0.74
CA GLY A 228 -2.63 -23.44 -1.84
C GLY A 228 -2.83 -22.12 -2.60
N GLY A 229 -3.67 -21.20 -2.10
CA GLY A 229 -4.01 -19.95 -2.79
C GLY A 229 -3.00 -18.82 -2.59
N VAL A 230 -3.34 -17.67 -3.19
CA VAL A 230 -2.49 -16.46 -3.22
C VAL A 230 -3.11 -15.33 -2.45
N VAL A 231 -2.34 -14.74 -1.52
CA VAL A 231 -2.72 -13.57 -0.74
C VAL A 231 -1.77 -12.42 -1.01
N SER A 232 -2.31 -11.21 -1.23
CA SER A 232 -1.50 -10.00 -1.41
C SER A 232 -1.63 -9.06 -0.23
N ILE A 233 -0.50 -8.53 0.23
CA ILE A 233 -0.39 -7.58 1.33
C ILE A 233 0.68 -6.54 1.01
N PHE A 234 0.41 -5.27 1.29
CA PHE A 234 1.40 -4.21 1.17
C PHE A 234 2.12 -4.02 2.51
N CYS A 235 3.45 -4.02 2.51
CA CYS A 235 4.25 -4.01 3.74
C CYS A 235 4.84 -2.65 4.11
N ASP A 236 4.72 -1.65 3.25
CA ASP A 236 5.23 -0.29 3.42
C ASP A 236 4.16 0.71 3.88
N GLU A 237 3.08 0.23 4.47
CA GLU A 237 1.93 1.05 4.82
C GLU A 237 2.23 2.13 5.87
N GLY A 238 1.51 3.26 5.73
CA GLY A 238 1.51 4.35 6.69
C GLY A 238 0.11 4.61 7.28
N PHE A 239 0.04 4.80 8.59
CA PHE A 239 -1.19 5.15 9.29
C PHE A 239 -1.02 6.38 10.16
N GLY A 240 -1.99 7.30 10.08
CA GLY A 240 -1.97 8.52 10.88
C GLY A 240 -0.75 9.41 10.62
N GLY A 241 -0.22 9.40 9.40
CA GLY A 241 0.98 10.16 9.00
C GLY A 241 2.29 9.58 9.52
N LYS A 242 2.34 8.29 9.88
CA LYS A 242 3.53 7.57 10.35
C LYS A 242 3.72 6.28 9.58
N ILE A 243 4.95 5.97 9.19
CA ILE A 243 5.33 4.67 8.62
C ILE A 243 5.30 3.60 9.72
N ARG A 244 4.74 2.46 9.41
CA ARG A 244 4.58 1.33 10.35
C ARG A 244 5.73 0.33 10.29
N GLY A 245 6.27 0.04 9.10
CA GLY A 245 7.43 -0.85 8.98
C GLY A 245 8.67 -0.32 9.70
N PRO A 246 9.61 -1.17 10.12
CA PRO A 246 10.86 -0.75 10.80
C PRO A 246 11.93 -0.28 9.80
N PHE A 247 11.53 0.39 8.74
CA PHE A 247 12.40 0.86 7.67
C PHE A 247 13.37 1.95 8.14
N PHE A 248 14.45 2.11 7.41
CA PHE A 248 15.39 3.24 7.48
C PHE A 248 16.17 3.31 8.81
N GLY A 249 16.62 2.15 9.28
CA GLY A 249 17.46 2.06 10.47
C GLY A 249 16.73 2.24 11.80
N ARG A 250 15.40 2.25 11.80
CA ARG A 250 14.59 2.28 13.03
C ARG A 250 14.68 0.93 13.76
N LYS A 251 14.41 0.96 15.07
CA LYS A 251 14.41 -0.25 15.88
C LYS A 251 13.46 -1.30 15.30
N PRO A 252 13.91 -2.54 15.03
CA PRO A 252 13.06 -3.61 14.52
C PRO A 252 11.90 -3.91 15.45
N HIS A 253 10.70 -4.12 14.88
CA HIS A 253 9.50 -4.48 15.62
C HIS A 253 8.51 -5.24 14.70
N LEU A 254 7.65 -6.07 15.27
CA LEU A 254 6.69 -6.90 14.53
C LEU A 254 5.32 -6.22 14.32
N GLU A 255 5.27 -4.91 14.41
CA GLU A 255 4.05 -4.15 14.14
C GLU A 255 3.90 -3.89 12.64
N GLY A 256 2.64 -3.73 12.20
CA GLY A 256 2.33 -3.48 10.79
C GLY A 256 2.23 -4.72 9.92
N ASN A 257 2.01 -4.48 8.64
CA ASN A 257 1.74 -5.54 7.67
C ASN A 257 2.94 -6.45 7.43
N ILE A 258 4.16 -5.94 7.57
CA ILE A 258 5.37 -6.76 7.45
C ILE A 258 5.39 -7.89 8.47
N GLY A 259 5.02 -7.61 9.73
CA GLY A 259 4.88 -8.63 10.77
C GLY A 259 3.71 -9.58 10.52
N VAL A 260 2.65 -9.12 9.84
CA VAL A 260 1.53 -9.97 9.43
C VAL A 260 1.98 -10.92 8.32
N ALA A 261 2.70 -10.44 7.31
CA ALA A 261 3.22 -11.25 6.21
C ALA A 261 4.12 -12.39 6.72
N ILE A 262 5.09 -12.06 7.59
CA ILE A 262 5.98 -13.06 8.22
C ILE A 262 5.17 -14.10 9.01
N ARG A 263 4.19 -13.67 9.81
CA ARG A 263 3.35 -14.60 10.58
C ARG A 263 2.52 -15.52 9.69
N LEU A 264 1.95 -14.98 8.61
CA LEU A 264 1.20 -15.78 7.64
C LEU A 264 2.12 -16.82 7.00
N ALA A 265 3.32 -16.42 6.55
CA ALA A 265 4.30 -17.33 5.96
C ALA A 265 4.69 -18.46 6.93
N ARG A 266 4.98 -18.15 8.20
CA ARG A 266 5.31 -19.15 9.22
C ARG A 266 4.19 -20.15 9.48
N VAL A 267 2.93 -19.68 9.55
CA VAL A 267 1.78 -20.55 9.86
C VAL A 267 1.36 -21.42 8.68
N THR A 268 1.66 -21.01 7.46
CA THR A 268 1.13 -21.66 6.25
C THR A 268 2.22 -22.30 5.38
N GLY A 269 3.50 -22.04 5.64
CA GLY A 269 4.60 -22.44 4.78
C GLY A 269 4.67 -21.68 3.46
N ALA A 270 3.92 -20.57 3.33
CA ALA A 270 3.82 -19.81 2.10
C ALA A 270 5.17 -19.18 1.71
N THR A 271 5.47 -19.21 0.41
CA THR A 271 6.56 -18.45 -0.20
C THR A 271 6.18 -16.97 -0.27
N ILE A 272 7.07 -16.08 0.14
CA ILE A 272 6.89 -14.63 0.03
C ILE A 272 7.49 -14.18 -1.30
N CYS A 273 6.68 -13.55 -2.16
CA CYS A 273 7.14 -12.97 -3.44
C CYS A 273 6.99 -11.44 -3.37
N PRO A 274 8.08 -10.70 -3.12
CA PRO A 274 8.06 -9.26 -3.14
C PRO A 274 7.93 -8.75 -4.57
N TRP A 275 7.16 -7.68 -4.76
CA TRP A 275 6.97 -7.05 -6.07
C TRP A 275 6.76 -5.55 -5.94
N TYR A 276 7.06 -4.83 -7.02
CA TYR A 276 6.82 -3.40 -7.12
C TYR A 276 6.53 -2.99 -8.56
N CYS A 277 6.01 -1.79 -8.71
CA CYS A 277 5.75 -1.17 -9.99
C CYS A 277 6.39 0.21 -10.04
N LEU A 278 7.13 0.49 -11.09
CA LEU A 278 7.67 1.82 -11.35
C LEU A 278 6.99 2.43 -12.56
N ARG A 279 6.91 3.72 -12.56
CA ARG A 279 6.46 4.51 -13.68
C ARG A 279 7.63 4.80 -14.62
N GLY A 280 7.42 4.57 -15.92
CA GLY A 280 8.25 5.06 -17.01
C GLY A 280 7.77 6.41 -17.55
N GLU A 281 8.07 6.71 -18.79
CA GLU A 281 7.57 7.90 -19.46
C GLU A 281 6.08 7.78 -19.81
N GLY A 282 5.34 8.89 -19.69
CA GLY A 282 3.91 8.93 -19.98
C GLY A 282 3.11 7.99 -19.07
N PHE A 283 2.20 7.24 -19.69
CA PHE A 283 1.40 6.21 -19.04
C PHE A 283 1.98 4.81 -19.33
N ASN A 284 3.29 4.65 -19.09
CA ASN A 284 4.00 3.38 -19.21
C ASN A 284 4.59 2.97 -17.87
N PHE A 285 4.74 1.66 -17.67
CA PHE A 285 5.14 1.11 -16.38
C PHE A 285 6.12 -0.04 -16.54
N VAL A 286 6.94 -0.23 -15.51
CA VAL A 286 7.78 -1.42 -15.34
C VAL A 286 7.32 -2.12 -14.08
N TRP A 287 6.83 -3.35 -14.21
CA TRP A 287 6.42 -4.18 -13.09
C TRP A 287 7.47 -5.27 -12.86
N ARG A 288 7.88 -5.46 -11.60
CA ARG A 288 8.92 -6.43 -11.25
C ARG A 288 8.52 -7.29 -10.06
N SER A 289 8.67 -8.61 -10.19
CA SER A 289 8.82 -9.51 -9.04
C SER A 289 10.31 -9.64 -8.71
N LEU A 290 10.58 -9.73 -7.42
CA LEU A 290 11.92 -10.02 -6.89
C LEU A 290 12.03 -11.49 -6.55
N ASP A 291 13.25 -11.93 -6.20
CA ASP A 291 13.51 -13.30 -5.77
C ASP A 291 12.58 -13.71 -4.63
N PRO A 292 12.00 -14.91 -4.69
CA PRO A 292 11.08 -15.38 -3.68
C PRO A 292 11.81 -15.69 -2.38
N ILE A 293 11.19 -15.32 -1.26
CA ILE A 293 11.73 -15.55 0.07
C ILE A 293 11.02 -16.75 0.70
N ARG A 294 11.76 -17.80 1.01
CA ARG A 294 11.32 -18.90 1.87
C ARG A 294 11.97 -18.72 3.23
N LEU A 295 11.14 -18.67 4.27
CA LEU A 295 11.66 -18.47 5.61
C LEU A 295 12.44 -19.72 6.06
N PRO A 296 13.69 -19.58 6.55
CA PRO A 296 14.49 -20.70 7.03
C PRO A 296 13.79 -21.46 8.16
N PRO A 297 14.08 -22.75 8.38
CA PRO A 297 13.54 -23.49 9.52
C PRO A 297 13.78 -22.78 10.84
N GLU A 298 12.90 -22.98 11.82
CA GLU A 298 13.06 -22.48 13.19
C GLU A 298 12.99 -23.62 14.20
N ASP A 299 13.81 -23.57 15.26
CA ASP A 299 13.90 -24.62 16.28
C ASP A 299 12.65 -24.68 17.17
N SER A 300 11.97 -23.54 17.32
CA SER A 300 10.70 -23.42 18.04
C SER A 300 9.85 -22.29 17.44
N PRO A 301 8.52 -22.36 17.55
CA PRO A 301 7.61 -21.37 16.96
C PRO A 301 7.95 -19.93 17.38
N GLY A 302 8.40 -19.13 16.42
CA GLY A 302 8.73 -17.73 16.59
C GLY A 302 10.15 -17.43 17.08
N ALA A 303 11.04 -18.41 17.13
CA ALA A 303 12.45 -18.21 17.48
C ALA A 303 13.15 -17.23 16.52
N ARG A 304 12.82 -17.25 15.24
CA ARG A 304 13.44 -16.43 14.20
C ARG A 304 12.66 -15.16 13.79
N ARG A 305 11.67 -14.75 14.57
CA ARG A 305 10.77 -13.61 14.18
C ARG A 305 11.51 -12.33 13.83
N GLY A 306 12.58 -12.02 14.56
CA GLY A 306 13.38 -10.82 14.31
C GLY A 306 14.19 -10.93 13.02
N GLU A 307 14.82 -12.08 12.80
CA GLU A 307 15.62 -12.35 11.61
C GLU A 307 14.73 -12.38 10.36
N ASP A 308 13.59 -13.06 10.42
CA ASP A 308 12.62 -13.11 9.33
C ASP A 308 12.12 -11.71 8.95
N LEU A 309 11.86 -10.87 9.97
CA LEU A 309 11.45 -9.49 9.77
C LEU A 309 12.54 -8.72 9.02
N LEU A 310 13.78 -8.81 9.47
CA LEU A 310 14.91 -8.11 8.86
C LEU A 310 15.14 -8.58 7.42
N LEU A 311 15.02 -9.89 7.16
CA LEU A 311 15.14 -10.45 5.82
C LEU A 311 14.16 -9.80 4.84
N LEU A 312 12.88 -9.69 5.21
CA LEU A 312 11.88 -9.03 4.36
C LEU A 312 12.05 -7.51 4.34
N ASN A 313 12.41 -6.90 5.49
CA ASN A 313 12.61 -5.47 5.60
C ASN A 313 13.74 -4.97 4.68
N ASP A 314 14.85 -5.70 4.63
CA ASP A 314 16.01 -5.30 3.80
C ASP A 314 15.66 -5.28 2.31
N VAL A 315 14.83 -6.22 1.86
CA VAL A 315 14.36 -6.24 0.47
C VAL A 315 13.43 -5.05 0.18
N VAL A 316 12.43 -4.83 1.03
CA VAL A 316 11.43 -3.76 0.85
C VAL A 316 12.08 -2.38 0.99
N GLU A 317 12.92 -2.18 2.00
CA GLU A 317 13.59 -0.91 2.25
C GLU A 317 14.53 -0.51 1.12
N ARG A 318 15.31 -1.44 0.58
CA ARG A 318 16.24 -1.18 -0.53
C ARG A 318 15.49 -0.63 -1.74
N VAL A 319 14.42 -1.30 -2.17
CA VAL A 319 13.62 -0.86 -3.32
C VAL A 319 12.99 0.52 -3.08
N ILE A 320 12.50 0.79 -1.88
CA ILE A 320 11.92 2.10 -1.54
C ILE A 320 12.99 3.19 -1.58
N ARG A 321 14.20 2.94 -1.02
CA ARG A 321 15.30 3.92 -1.03
C ARG A 321 15.75 4.31 -2.42
N GLU A 322 15.78 3.35 -3.33
CA GLU A 322 16.16 3.58 -4.74
C GLU A 322 15.09 4.36 -5.51
N ASN A 323 13.83 4.41 -5.02
CA ASN A 323 12.69 4.95 -5.75
C ASN A 323 11.83 5.90 -4.89
N LEU A 324 12.47 6.74 -4.08
CA LEU A 324 11.78 7.67 -3.16
C LEU A 324 10.86 8.65 -3.88
N ASP A 325 11.21 9.06 -5.10
CA ASP A 325 10.41 9.97 -5.91
C ASP A 325 9.08 9.36 -6.37
N GLN A 326 8.95 8.03 -6.34
CA GLN A 326 7.73 7.32 -6.69
C GLN A 326 7.04 6.68 -5.47
N TRP A 327 7.63 6.79 -4.28
CA TRP A 327 7.04 6.20 -3.08
C TRP A 327 5.87 7.02 -2.54
N TYR A 328 4.73 6.34 -2.37
CA TYR A 328 3.47 6.97 -1.95
C TYR A 328 3.54 7.58 -0.54
N PHE A 329 4.22 6.92 0.38
CA PHE A 329 4.28 7.33 1.79
C PHE A 329 5.45 8.26 2.14
N LEU A 330 6.06 8.89 1.16
CA LEU A 330 7.16 9.84 1.40
C LEU A 330 6.76 11.01 2.33
N ASP A 331 5.47 11.37 2.36
CA ASP A 331 4.90 12.40 3.23
C ASP A 331 4.56 11.90 4.65
N HIS A 332 4.89 10.67 4.98
CA HIS A 332 4.69 10.09 6.30
C HIS A 332 5.95 10.21 7.15
N ALA A 333 5.78 10.63 8.42
CA ALA A 333 6.92 10.82 9.30
C ALA A 333 7.57 9.47 9.68
N LEU A 334 8.91 9.43 9.63
CA LEU A 334 9.75 8.32 10.07
C LEU A 334 9.95 8.31 11.61
N ARG A 335 9.00 8.83 12.36
CA ARG A 335 9.11 8.88 13.82
C ARG A 335 8.99 7.47 14.41
N ALA A 336 9.71 7.24 15.50
CA ALA A 336 9.57 6.02 16.29
C ALA A 336 8.08 5.76 16.62
N PRO A 337 7.64 4.50 16.59
CA PRO A 337 6.27 4.14 16.92
C PRO A 337 5.85 4.53 18.32
#